data_642886f9e13581e07a4fd768a9e7c4d0
#
_entry.id   642886f9e13581e07a4fd768a9e7c4d0
#
_cell.length_a   1.000
_cell.length_b   1.000
_cell.length_c   1.000
_cell.angle_alpha   90.00
_cell.angle_beta   90.00
_cell.angle_gamma   90.00
#
_symmetry.space_group_name_H-M   'P 1'
#
loop_
_entity.id
_entity.type
_entity.pdbx_description
1 polymer ?
#
loop_
_entity_poly.entity_id
_entity_poly.type
_entity_poly.pdbx_seq_one_letter_code
_entity_poly.pdbx_strand_id
1 'polypeptide(L)'
;MGKDTKGMTRKEFLKVSGVAVGIAGGAGVLSVPGKLEAGVKGERWAFIIDLDRCIGCKACAIACKTEFDTRLGVFISQVMYYEHGEYPGTKTDFVPWLCNHCADPPCVPVCPVDPIEAEFKGITFKKRATYQRPDGVVLIDQDRCIGCGECLRNCPYKVRSFDPGKKAGGDPDENPAHKCTFCEHRLAAGVIPSCVNTCQARARIISDLNDPNSEVSKILRGKKADVLLPDKGTKPMVYYIGKNSKRINDALKKGEDIRKEANSQYQIKIWQEGPYA
;
A
#
# COMPACT_ATOMS: atom_id res chain seq x y z
N MET A 1 30.17 -6.03 -54.31
CA MET A 1 30.66 -4.98 -53.38
C MET A 1 29.78 -5.00 -52.14
N GLY A 2 30.16 -5.81 -51.16
CA GLY A 2 29.51 -5.89 -49.85
C GLY A 2 30.10 -4.85 -48.91
N LYS A 3 29.25 -3.98 -48.33
CA LYS A 3 29.67 -3.06 -47.29
C LYS A 3 29.60 -3.81 -45.94
N ASP A 4 30.79 -4.02 -45.35
CA ASP A 4 30.93 -4.50 -43.99
C ASP A 4 30.34 -3.48 -42.98
N THR A 5 29.21 -3.80 -42.42
CA THR A 5 28.69 -3.09 -41.23
C THR A 5 29.39 -3.63 -39.98
N LYS A 6 30.56 -3.09 -39.66
CA LYS A 6 31.19 -3.31 -38.37
C LYS A 6 30.29 -2.75 -37.28
N GLY A 7 29.63 -3.64 -36.55
CA GLY A 7 28.86 -3.27 -35.36
C GLY A 7 29.76 -2.63 -34.30
N MET A 8 29.29 -1.56 -33.70
CA MET A 8 29.96 -0.83 -32.61
C MET A 8 30.21 -1.79 -31.42
N THR A 9 31.43 -1.84 -30.91
CA THR A 9 31.76 -2.66 -29.76
C THR A 9 31.19 -2.06 -28.46
N ARG A 10 30.96 -2.91 -27.46
CA ARG A 10 30.48 -2.49 -26.13
C ARG A 10 31.31 -1.37 -25.51
N LYS A 11 32.62 -1.38 -25.77
CA LYS A 11 33.58 -0.37 -25.29
C LYS A 11 33.43 0.97 -26.00
N GLU A 12 33.09 0.95 -27.30
CA GLU A 12 32.83 2.16 -28.10
C GLU A 12 31.47 2.77 -27.73
N PHE A 13 30.46 1.92 -27.48
CA PHE A 13 29.15 2.39 -27.00
C PHE A 13 29.26 3.12 -25.65
N LEU A 14 30.04 2.59 -24.71
CA LEU A 14 30.25 3.22 -23.41
C LEU A 14 31.05 4.53 -23.50
N LYS A 15 31.93 4.68 -24.47
CA LYS A 15 32.67 5.92 -24.70
C LYS A 15 31.77 7.02 -25.29
N VAL A 16 30.86 6.66 -26.19
CA VAL A 16 29.91 7.60 -26.80
C VAL A 16 28.84 8.04 -25.80
N SER A 17 28.35 7.15 -24.94
CA SER A 17 27.43 7.51 -23.87
C SER A 17 28.05 8.34 -22.75
N GLY A 18 29.35 8.21 -22.51
CA GLY A 18 30.09 9.01 -21.51
C GLY A 18 30.37 10.45 -21.91
N VAL A 19 30.39 10.75 -23.19
CA VAL A 19 30.67 12.13 -23.70
C VAL A 19 29.39 13.00 -23.75
N ALA A 20 28.22 12.41 -23.75
CA ALA A 20 26.93 13.13 -23.78
C ALA A 20 26.51 13.75 -22.42
N VAL A 21 27.24 13.50 -21.33
CA VAL A 21 26.93 14.03 -19.99
C VAL A 21 27.70 15.31 -19.66
N GLY A 22 28.59 15.74 -20.53
CA GLY A 22 29.58 16.79 -20.22
C GLY A 22 29.27 18.22 -20.71
N ILE A 23 28.24 18.49 -21.53
CA ILE A 23 27.98 19.85 -22.01
C ILE A 23 26.48 20.10 -22.19
N ALA A 24 25.83 20.60 -21.19
CA ALA A 24 24.80 21.61 -21.25
C ALA A 24 24.46 22.05 -19.82
N GLY A 25 25.08 23.09 -19.37
CA GLY A 25 24.56 23.92 -18.30
C GLY A 25 23.24 24.51 -18.77
N GLY A 26 22.13 23.98 -18.28
CA GLY A 26 20.78 24.41 -18.64
C GLY A 26 19.79 23.49 -17.98
N ALA A 27 19.35 23.86 -16.80
CA ALA A 27 18.27 23.38 -15.97
C ALA A 27 17.19 22.55 -16.70
N GLY A 28 17.39 21.27 -16.73
CA GLY A 28 16.39 20.28 -17.01
C GLY A 28 16.54 19.14 -15.99
N VAL A 29 16.50 19.51 -14.71
CA VAL A 29 16.33 18.53 -13.64
C VAL A 29 14.99 17.86 -13.93
N LEU A 30 15.03 16.63 -14.44
CA LEU A 30 13.93 15.71 -14.22
C LEU A 30 13.70 15.75 -12.71
N SER A 31 12.68 16.51 -12.30
CA SER A 31 12.25 16.54 -10.92
C SER A 31 11.86 15.11 -10.55
N VAL A 32 12.81 14.36 -10.02
CA VAL A 32 12.48 13.27 -9.10
C VAL A 32 11.56 13.93 -8.09
N PRO A 33 10.30 13.47 -7.95
CA PRO A 33 9.39 14.08 -6.97
C PRO A 33 10.18 14.17 -5.67
N GLY A 34 10.26 15.38 -5.12
CA GLY A 34 11.22 15.79 -4.10
C GLY A 34 11.36 14.73 -3.02
N LYS A 35 12.58 14.56 -2.52
CA LYS A 35 12.85 13.76 -1.32
C LYS A 35 11.73 14.03 -0.34
N LEU A 36 10.90 13.00 -0.04
CA LEU A 36 10.03 13.05 1.11
C LEU A 36 10.96 13.18 2.32
N GLU A 37 11.02 14.37 2.89
CA GLU A 37 11.85 14.55 4.08
C GLU A 37 11.33 13.62 5.17
N ALA A 38 12.24 12.85 5.75
CA ALA A 38 11.88 11.91 6.79
C ALA A 38 11.31 12.69 7.98
N GLY A 39 10.06 12.45 8.22
CA GLY A 39 9.23 12.72 9.35
C GLY A 39 9.57 13.87 10.30
N VAL A 40 8.84 14.96 10.20
CA VAL A 40 8.83 16.07 11.16
C VAL A 40 7.76 15.83 12.23
N LYS A 41 7.98 16.34 13.44
CA LYS A 41 6.98 16.33 14.51
C LYS A 41 5.67 16.93 14.00
N GLY A 42 4.58 16.13 14.00
CA GLY A 42 3.27 16.57 13.52
C GLY A 42 2.88 16.07 12.12
N GLU A 43 3.70 15.24 11.48
CA GLU A 43 3.32 14.58 10.22
C GLU A 43 2.11 13.65 10.37
N ARG A 44 1.35 13.59 9.28
CA ARG A 44 0.23 12.67 9.13
C ARG A 44 0.22 12.08 7.72
N TRP A 45 0.71 10.86 7.58
CA TRP A 45 0.73 10.21 6.29
C TRP A 45 -0.67 9.85 5.79
N ALA A 46 -0.97 10.24 4.55
CA ALA A 46 -2.22 9.89 3.88
C ALA A 46 -1.96 9.41 2.46
N PHE A 47 -2.83 8.54 1.99
CA PHE A 47 -2.72 7.88 0.70
C PHE A 47 -3.93 8.20 -0.18
N ILE A 48 -3.72 8.50 -1.45
CA ILE A 48 -4.78 8.66 -2.44
C ILE A 48 -4.69 7.56 -3.47
N ILE A 49 -5.84 7.04 -3.85
CA ILE A 49 -6.05 6.11 -4.95
C ILE A 49 -7.00 6.75 -5.94
N ASP A 50 -6.51 7.03 -7.14
CA ASP A 50 -7.31 7.57 -8.25
C ASP A 50 -7.86 6.40 -9.06
N LEU A 51 -9.16 6.15 -8.90
CA LEU A 51 -9.85 5.03 -9.55
C LEU A 51 -10.05 5.26 -11.06
N ASP A 52 -10.11 6.51 -11.50
CA ASP A 52 -10.22 6.82 -12.94
C ASP A 52 -8.90 6.53 -13.68
N ARG A 53 -7.78 6.54 -12.95
CA ARG A 53 -6.44 6.24 -13.50
C ARG A 53 -6.02 4.79 -13.31
N CYS A 54 -6.64 4.07 -12.38
CA CYS A 54 -6.28 2.68 -12.13
C CYS A 54 -6.71 1.76 -13.28
N ILE A 55 -5.75 1.11 -13.91
CA ILE A 55 -5.97 0.19 -15.03
C ILE A 55 -5.98 -1.29 -14.62
N GLY A 56 -5.98 -1.59 -13.33
CA GLY A 56 -6.05 -2.97 -12.83
C GLY A 56 -4.81 -3.84 -13.07
N CYS A 57 -3.68 -3.29 -13.50
CA CYS A 57 -2.49 -4.05 -13.93
C CYS A 57 -1.79 -4.88 -12.84
N LYS A 58 -2.16 -4.72 -11.57
CA LYS A 58 -1.60 -5.41 -10.39
C LYS A 58 -0.08 -5.20 -10.15
N ALA A 59 0.63 -4.37 -10.92
CA ALA A 59 2.05 -4.10 -10.73
C ALA A 59 2.36 -3.64 -9.28
N CYS A 60 1.47 -2.85 -8.66
CA CYS A 60 1.59 -2.43 -7.27
C CYS A 60 1.50 -3.59 -6.26
N ALA A 61 0.71 -4.63 -6.54
CA ALA A 61 0.62 -5.82 -5.69
C ALA A 61 1.91 -6.65 -5.79
N ILE A 62 2.44 -6.81 -6.99
CA ILE A 62 3.71 -7.53 -7.22
C ILE A 62 4.88 -6.79 -6.57
N ALA A 63 4.99 -5.47 -6.78
CA ALA A 63 6.03 -4.66 -6.15
C ALA A 63 5.98 -4.74 -4.61
N CYS A 64 4.77 -4.78 -4.02
CA CYS A 64 4.59 -4.96 -2.59
C CYS A 64 5.04 -6.35 -2.13
N LYS A 65 4.73 -7.41 -2.91
CA LYS A 65 5.22 -8.77 -2.63
C LYS A 65 6.73 -8.85 -2.64
N THR A 66 7.37 -8.27 -3.64
CA THR A 66 8.84 -8.24 -3.75
C THR A 66 9.48 -7.44 -2.62
N GLU A 67 8.90 -6.29 -2.26
CA GLU A 67 9.42 -5.44 -1.19
C GLU A 67 9.42 -6.11 0.18
N PHE A 68 8.40 -6.92 0.47
CA PHE A 68 8.19 -7.56 1.77
C PHE A 68 8.48 -9.06 1.78
N ASP A 69 8.95 -9.59 0.67
CA ASP A 69 9.24 -11.04 0.48
C ASP A 69 8.10 -11.92 1.02
N THR A 70 6.85 -11.60 0.62
CA THR A 70 5.70 -12.37 1.07
C THR A 70 5.53 -13.65 0.27
N ARG A 71 5.13 -14.74 0.93
CA ARG A 71 4.95 -16.04 0.30
C ARG A 71 3.85 -16.06 -0.75
N LEU A 72 3.86 -17.12 -1.57
CA LEU A 72 2.79 -17.38 -2.53
C LEU A 72 1.44 -17.42 -1.81
N GLY A 73 0.42 -16.76 -2.37
CA GLY A 73 -0.91 -16.64 -1.79
C GLY A 73 -1.07 -15.51 -0.77
N VAL A 74 0.01 -14.95 -0.21
CA VAL A 74 -0.06 -13.83 0.74
C VAL A 74 0.07 -12.50 0.02
N PHE A 75 -0.90 -11.62 0.21
CA PHE A 75 -0.94 -10.29 -0.37
C PHE A 75 -1.18 -9.22 0.71
N ILE A 76 -0.25 -8.29 0.81
CA ILE A 76 -0.35 -7.11 1.68
C ILE A 76 -1.18 -6.00 1.02
N SER A 77 -1.10 -5.88 -0.30
CA SER A 77 -1.88 -4.97 -1.13
C SER A 77 -2.40 -5.73 -2.35
N GLN A 78 -3.67 -5.55 -2.67
CA GLN A 78 -4.34 -6.23 -3.79
C GLN A 78 -5.00 -5.21 -4.71
N VAL A 79 -5.45 -5.65 -5.88
CA VAL A 79 -6.36 -4.89 -6.75
C VAL A 79 -7.57 -5.79 -7.00
N MET A 80 -8.72 -5.38 -6.48
CA MET A 80 -9.98 -6.07 -6.67
C MET A 80 -10.60 -5.69 -8.01
N TYR A 81 -11.34 -6.59 -8.59
CA TYR A 81 -12.16 -6.37 -9.77
C TYR A 81 -13.61 -6.36 -9.33
N TYR A 82 -14.33 -5.32 -9.71
CA TYR A 82 -15.76 -5.22 -9.45
C TYR A 82 -16.48 -5.08 -10.79
N GLU A 83 -17.15 -6.14 -11.19
CA GLU A 83 -17.98 -6.15 -12.39
C GLU A 83 -19.40 -5.70 -12.05
N HIS A 84 -19.98 -4.89 -12.91
CA HIS A 84 -21.32 -4.37 -12.74
C HIS A 84 -21.98 -4.08 -14.10
N GLY A 85 -23.32 -3.96 -14.11
CA GLY A 85 -24.12 -3.81 -15.30
C GLY A 85 -24.60 -5.15 -15.85
N GLU A 86 -25.36 -5.11 -16.93
CA GLU A 86 -25.92 -6.30 -17.60
C GLU A 86 -25.32 -6.43 -18.99
N TYR A 87 -25.16 -7.68 -19.45
CA TYR A 87 -24.67 -7.95 -20.79
C TYR A 87 -25.61 -7.33 -21.85
N PRO A 88 -25.09 -6.67 -22.91
CA PRO A 88 -23.68 -6.51 -23.28
C PRO A 88 -22.98 -5.28 -22.68
N GLY A 89 -23.61 -4.54 -21.76
CA GLY A 89 -23.12 -3.31 -21.17
C GLY A 89 -22.28 -3.48 -19.90
N THR A 90 -21.78 -4.67 -19.61
CA THR A 90 -20.94 -4.95 -18.43
C THR A 90 -19.70 -4.08 -18.39
N LYS A 91 -19.37 -3.57 -17.20
CA LYS A 91 -18.18 -2.75 -16.92
C LYS A 91 -17.43 -3.31 -15.73
N THR A 92 -16.11 -3.12 -15.72
CA THR A 92 -15.23 -3.54 -14.63
C THR A 92 -14.57 -2.33 -14.01
N ASP A 93 -14.71 -2.18 -12.69
CA ASP A 93 -13.96 -1.22 -11.88
C ASP A 93 -12.79 -1.92 -11.18
N PHE A 94 -11.64 -1.26 -11.14
CA PHE A 94 -10.44 -1.74 -10.46
C PHE A 94 -10.29 -1.00 -9.14
N VAL A 95 -10.25 -1.75 -8.03
CA VAL A 95 -10.21 -1.19 -6.69
C VAL A 95 -8.95 -1.66 -5.96
N PRO A 96 -7.89 -0.85 -5.93
CA PRO A 96 -6.74 -1.13 -5.08
C PRO A 96 -7.14 -1.21 -3.60
N TRP A 97 -6.79 -2.32 -2.94
CA TRP A 97 -7.23 -2.68 -1.60
C TRP A 97 -6.03 -2.92 -0.69
N LEU A 98 -5.91 -2.16 0.39
CA LEU A 98 -4.79 -2.23 1.34
C LEU A 98 -5.21 -1.71 2.72
N CYS A 99 -4.32 -1.79 3.71
CA CYS A 99 -4.60 -1.23 5.04
C CYS A 99 -4.87 0.27 4.94
N ASN A 100 -5.95 0.70 5.57
CA ASN A 100 -6.39 2.10 5.53
C ASN A 100 -5.68 3.01 6.54
N HIS A 101 -4.77 2.49 7.37
CA HIS A 101 -4.07 3.25 8.40
C HIS A 101 -4.98 4.21 9.15
N CYS A 102 -6.11 3.69 9.63
CA CYS A 102 -7.20 4.44 10.25
C CYS A 102 -6.70 5.38 11.35
N ALA A 103 -7.32 6.56 11.49
CA ALA A 103 -7.03 7.46 12.61
C ALA A 103 -7.54 6.87 13.93
N ASP A 104 -8.69 6.16 13.86
CA ASP A 104 -9.26 5.40 14.98
C ASP A 104 -9.19 3.89 14.64
N PRO A 105 -8.02 3.25 14.81
CA PRO A 105 -7.80 1.89 14.34
C PRO A 105 -8.38 0.85 15.32
N PRO A 106 -9.46 0.13 15.00
CA PRO A 106 -10.07 -0.87 15.88
C PRO A 106 -9.15 -2.06 16.16
N CYS A 107 -8.15 -2.26 15.33
CA CYS A 107 -7.18 -3.33 15.46
C CYS A 107 -6.10 -3.10 16.54
N VAL A 108 -5.95 -1.87 17.07
CA VAL A 108 -4.95 -1.55 18.07
C VAL A 108 -5.43 -1.92 19.47
N PRO A 109 -6.61 -1.49 19.96
CA PRO A 109 -7.07 -1.79 21.31
C PRO A 109 -7.32 -3.28 21.57
N VAL A 110 -7.65 -4.06 20.52
CA VAL A 110 -7.92 -5.50 20.65
C VAL A 110 -6.66 -6.37 20.70
N CYS A 111 -5.48 -5.78 20.54
CA CYS A 111 -4.23 -6.53 20.69
C CYS A 111 -3.99 -6.91 22.13
N PRO A 112 -3.88 -8.23 22.47
CA PRO A 112 -3.74 -8.68 23.85
C PRO A 112 -2.33 -8.48 24.42
N VAL A 113 -1.33 -8.23 23.56
CA VAL A 113 0.06 -8.04 23.98
C VAL A 113 0.18 -6.78 24.82
N ASP A 114 0.82 -6.88 25.98
CA ASP A 114 1.00 -5.76 26.90
C ASP A 114 1.73 -4.59 26.25
N PRO A 115 1.29 -3.35 26.51
CA PRO A 115 1.94 -2.18 25.95
C PRO A 115 3.29 -1.93 26.64
N ILE A 116 4.28 -1.54 25.84
CA ILE A 116 5.54 -0.97 26.31
C ILE A 116 5.59 0.51 25.94
N GLU A 117 6.44 1.27 26.61
CA GLU A 117 6.77 2.60 26.20
C GLU A 117 7.74 2.56 25.00
N ALA A 118 7.49 3.38 24.02
CA ALA A 118 8.31 3.54 22.84
C ALA A 118 8.37 5.03 22.48
N GLU A 119 9.42 5.41 21.77
CA GLU A 119 9.61 6.78 21.31
C GLU A 119 9.68 6.83 19.77
N PHE A 120 9.08 7.86 19.20
CA PHE A 120 9.18 8.19 17.80
C PHE A 120 9.32 9.70 17.64
N LYS A 121 10.45 10.16 17.15
CA LYS A 121 10.76 11.59 16.90
C LYS A 121 10.52 12.48 18.13
N GLY A 122 10.97 12.04 19.29
CA GLY A 122 10.81 12.74 20.57
C GLY A 122 9.40 12.70 21.15
N ILE A 123 8.51 11.85 20.62
CA ILE A 123 7.16 11.63 21.16
C ILE A 123 7.08 10.23 21.75
N THR A 124 6.87 10.14 23.06
CA THR A 124 6.64 8.87 23.77
C THR A 124 5.21 8.40 23.54
N PHE A 125 5.02 7.11 23.27
CA PHE A 125 3.72 6.49 23.08
C PHE A 125 3.70 5.04 23.58
N LYS A 126 2.49 4.51 23.80
CA LYS A 126 2.31 3.10 24.18
C LYS A 126 2.29 2.21 22.95
N LYS A 127 3.19 1.23 22.89
CA LYS A 127 3.37 0.30 21.77
C LYS A 127 2.97 -1.12 22.20
N ARG A 128 1.86 -1.64 21.66
CA ARG A 128 1.50 -3.07 21.67
C ARG A 128 2.16 -3.79 20.49
N ALA A 129 1.89 -5.07 20.26
CA ALA A 129 2.31 -5.72 19.01
C ALA A 129 1.63 -5.06 17.79
N THR A 130 0.32 -4.79 17.81
CA THR A 130 -0.32 -3.88 16.87
C THR A 130 -0.42 -2.49 17.52
N TYR A 131 0.11 -1.48 16.88
CA TYR A 131 0.16 -0.12 17.42
C TYR A 131 -0.01 0.95 16.35
N GLN A 132 -0.35 2.16 16.77
CA GLN A 132 -0.33 3.35 15.93
C GLN A 132 0.83 4.23 16.37
N ARG A 133 1.67 4.63 15.43
CA ARG A 133 2.77 5.55 15.63
C ARG A 133 2.26 7.00 15.65
N PRO A 134 2.97 7.98 16.28
CA PRO A 134 2.53 9.38 16.34
C PRO A 134 2.23 10.04 14.99
N ASP A 135 2.91 9.64 13.91
CA ASP A 135 2.64 10.08 12.53
C ASP A 135 1.39 9.44 11.92
N GLY A 136 0.65 8.66 12.70
CA GLY A 136 -0.59 8.00 12.30
C GLY A 136 -0.41 6.68 11.57
N VAL A 137 0.79 6.25 11.27
CA VAL A 137 1.01 4.96 10.64
C VAL A 137 0.70 3.84 11.63
N VAL A 138 -0.19 2.93 11.24
CA VAL A 138 -0.50 1.74 12.04
C VAL A 138 0.47 0.64 11.64
N LEU A 139 1.15 0.04 12.59
CA LEU A 139 2.19 -0.97 12.39
C LEU A 139 1.93 -2.24 13.21
N ILE A 140 2.74 -3.27 12.93
CA ILE A 140 2.81 -4.50 13.70
C ILE A 140 4.28 -4.74 14.03
N ASP A 141 4.57 -4.87 15.31
CA ASP A 141 5.83 -5.39 15.82
C ASP A 141 5.78 -6.92 15.69
N GLN A 142 6.48 -7.45 14.71
CA GLN A 142 6.42 -8.88 14.40
C GLN A 142 7.12 -9.73 15.45
N ASP A 143 8.13 -9.18 16.12
CA ASP A 143 8.85 -9.88 17.19
C ASP A 143 8.02 -10.05 18.45
N ARG A 144 7.02 -9.17 18.65
CA ARG A 144 6.09 -9.22 19.78
C ARG A 144 4.72 -9.78 19.42
N CYS A 145 4.43 -9.97 18.12
CA CYS A 145 3.16 -10.52 17.68
C CYS A 145 3.06 -12.01 18.01
N ILE A 146 2.01 -12.39 18.73
CA ILE A 146 1.74 -13.78 19.14
C ILE A 146 0.82 -14.53 18.17
N GLY A 147 0.48 -13.96 17.00
CA GLY A 147 -0.33 -14.64 15.99
C GLY A 147 -1.82 -14.84 16.32
N CYS A 148 -2.36 -14.29 17.42
CA CYS A 148 -3.73 -14.57 17.91
C CYS A 148 -4.88 -14.21 16.96
N GLY A 149 -4.66 -13.41 15.92
CA GLY A 149 -5.65 -13.04 14.91
C GLY A 149 -6.71 -12.01 15.32
N GLU A 150 -6.71 -11.51 16.56
CA GLU A 150 -7.73 -10.54 17.00
C GLU A 150 -7.77 -9.30 16.10
N CYS A 151 -6.62 -8.78 15.70
CA CYS A 151 -6.56 -7.63 14.81
C CYS A 151 -7.04 -7.93 13.37
N LEU A 152 -7.05 -9.19 12.93
CA LEU A 152 -7.63 -9.63 11.66
C LEU A 152 -9.16 -9.64 11.77
N ARG A 153 -9.70 -10.22 12.86
CA ARG A 153 -11.16 -10.34 13.10
C ARG A 153 -11.81 -8.97 13.20
N ASN A 154 -11.15 -8.03 13.88
CA ASN A 154 -11.68 -6.68 14.13
C ASN A 154 -11.41 -5.68 12.98
N CYS A 155 -10.71 -6.06 11.92
CA CYS A 155 -10.50 -5.17 10.79
C CYS A 155 -11.72 -5.16 9.86
N PRO A 156 -12.46 -4.05 9.72
CA PRO A 156 -13.64 -4.04 8.84
C PRO A 156 -13.28 -4.18 7.36
N TYR A 157 -12.04 -3.84 7.01
CA TYR A 157 -11.54 -3.91 5.62
C TYR A 157 -10.98 -5.29 5.27
N LYS A 158 -10.76 -6.18 6.26
CA LYS A 158 -10.16 -7.52 6.07
C LYS A 158 -8.86 -7.50 5.26
N VAL A 159 -7.97 -6.56 5.60
CA VAL A 159 -6.69 -6.31 4.89
C VAL A 159 -5.47 -6.81 5.67
N ARG A 160 -5.69 -7.65 6.65
CA ARG A 160 -4.64 -8.32 7.41
C ARG A 160 -4.62 -9.79 7.04
N SER A 161 -3.45 -10.38 7.02
CA SER A 161 -3.23 -11.79 6.75
C SER A 161 -2.11 -12.31 7.66
N PHE A 162 -2.01 -13.63 7.77
CA PHE A 162 -0.81 -14.29 8.27
C PHE A 162 0.12 -14.61 7.11
N ASP A 163 1.42 -14.63 7.36
CA ASP A 163 2.40 -15.14 6.41
C ASP A 163 3.01 -16.44 6.99
N PRO A 164 2.62 -17.62 6.48
CA PRO A 164 3.09 -18.90 7.00
C PRO A 164 4.60 -19.11 6.84
N GLY A 165 5.28 -18.19 6.15
CA GLY A 165 6.73 -18.20 6.02
C GLY A 165 7.47 -17.48 7.12
N LYS A 166 6.76 -16.74 7.95
CA LYS A 166 7.35 -15.95 9.03
C LYS A 166 6.87 -16.50 10.36
N LYS A 167 7.76 -16.58 11.32
CA LYS A 167 7.43 -17.03 12.67
C LYS A 167 7.15 -15.84 13.57
N ALA A 168 6.17 -15.96 14.45
CA ALA A 168 5.90 -14.97 15.48
C ALA A 168 6.99 -15.01 16.54
N GLY A 169 7.39 -13.87 17.06
CA GLY A 169 8.46 -13.78 18.07
C GLY A 169 8.12 -14.45 19.40
N GLY A 170 6.83 -14.70 19.69
CA GLY A 170 6.37 -15.32 20.92
C GLY A 170 6.09 -16.82 20.84
N ASP A 171 5.88 -17.37 19.62
CA ASP A 171 5.55 -18.78 19.44
C ASP A 171 6.10 -19.26 18.08
N PRO A 172 6.93 -20.32 18.07
CA PRO A 172 7.50 -20.86 16.82
C PRO A 172 6.46 -21.47 15.88
N ASP A 173 5.28 -21.83 16.36
CA ASP A 173 4.20 -22.41 15.57
C ASP A 173 3.16 -21.40 15.11
N GLU A 174 3.20 -20.19 15.64
CA GLU A 174 2.32 -19.09 15.30
C GLU A 174 2.96 -18.16 14.24
N ASN A 175 2.14 -17.59 13.39
CA ASN A 175 2.59 -16.67 12.34
C ASN A 175 2.21 -15.22 12.71
N PRO A 176 3.12 -14.26 12.59
CA PRO A 176 2.78 -12.87 12.87
C PRO A 176 1.80 -12.33 11.82
N ALA A 177 0.91 -11.45 12.26
CA ALA A 177 0.01 -10.77 11.35
C ALA A 177 0.79 -9.83 10.40
N HIS A 178 0.36 -9.79 9.17
CA HIS A 178 0.90 -8.92 8.11
C HIS A 178 -0.14 -7.95 7.58
N LYS A 179 0.31 -6.78 7.16
CA LYS A 179 -0.50 -5.76 6.47
C LYS A 179 0.37 -4.70 5.82
N CYS A 180 -0.21 -3.83 5.00
CA CYS A 180 0.47 -2.65 4.49
C CYS A 180 1.03 -1.78 5.63
N THR A 181 2.29 -1.34 5.50
CA THR A 181 3.00 -0.46 6.45
C THR A 181 3.19 0.95 5.90
N PHE A 182 2.59 1.29 4.75
CA PHE A 182 2.95 2.45 3.93
C PHE A 182 4.42 2.45 3.49
N CYS A 183 5.09 1.28 3.53
CA CYS A 183 6.54 1.16 3.34
C CYS A 183 7.30 2.15 4.23
N GLU A 184 7.02 2.16 5.52
CA GLU A 184 7.55 3.15 6.48
C GLU A 184 9.07 3.22 6.47
N HIS A 185 9.75 2.09 6.21
CA HIS A 185 11.20 2.00 6.04
C HIS A 185 11.70 2.82 4.83
N ARG A 186 10.92 2.84 3.73
CA ARG A 186 11.23 3.67 2.55
C ARG A 186 10.96 5.15 2.83
N LEU A 187 9.83 5.45 3.47
CA LEU A 187 9.48 6.82 3.87
C LEU A 187 10.53 7.39 4.83
N ALA A 188 11.01 6.59 5.79
CA ALA A 188 12.09 6.97 6.69
C ALA A 188 13.42 7.28 5.94
N ALA A 189 13.65 6.61 4.82
CA ALA A 189 14.79 6.87 3.94
C ALA A 189 14.53 8.00 2.92
N GLY A 190 13.38 8.70 2.98
CA GLY A 190 13.00 9.73 2.02
C GLY A 190 12.64 9.19 0.64
N VAL A 191 12.27 7.90 0.55
CA VAL A 191 11.92 7.23 -0.71
C VAL A 191 10.44 6.88 -0.72
N ILE A 192 9.77 7.07 -1.86
CA ILE A 192 8.35 6.74 -2.00
C ILE A 192 8.11 5.23 -1.89
N PRO A 193 6.92 4.79 -1.39
CA PRO A 193 6.55 3.40 -1.30
C PRO A 193 6.67 2.65 -2.63
N SER A 194 7.06 1.39 -2.58
CA SER A 194 7.26 0.54 -3.75
C SER A 194 6.06 0.49 -4.68
N CYS A 195 4.85 0.36 -4.12
CA CYS A 195 3.61 0.33 -4.90
C CYS A 195 3.23 1.68 -5.55
N VAL A 196 3.73 2.79 -5.02
CA VAL A 196 3.58 4.13 -5.62
C VAL A 196 4.59 4.29 -6.75
N ASN A 197 5.85 3.94 -6.49
CA ASN A 197 6.94 4.04 -7.46
C ASN A 197 6.68 3.23 -8.73
N THR A 198 6.09 2.03 -8.60
CA THR A 198 5.82 1.14 -9.72
C THR A 198 4.51 1.44 -10.46
N CYS A 199 3.68 2.37 -9.97
CA CYS A 199 2.38 2.65 -10.57
C CYS A 199 2.51 3.43 -11.87
N GLN A 200 2.45 2.75 -13.02
CA GLN A 200 2.60 3.35 -14.34
C GLN A 200 1.51 4.41 -14.63
N ALA A 201 0.29 4.16 -14.18
CA ALA A 201 -0.84 5.07 -14.33
C ALA A 201 -0.83 6.25 -13.34
N ARG A 202 0.14 6.29 -12.40
CA ARG A 202 0.20 7.26 -11.30
C ARG A 202 -1.14 7.39 -10.55
N ALA A 203 -1.80 6.26 -10.36
CA ALA A 203 -3.07 6.17 -9.64
C ALA A 203 -2.88 6.15 -8.12
N ARG A 204 -1.65 6.04 -7.62
CA ARG A 204 -1.30 5.96 -6.20
C ARG A 204 -0.42 7.13 -5.81
N ILE A 205 -0.82 7.85 -4.79
CA ILE A 205 -0.14 9.04 -4.30
C ILE A 205 -0.08 8.95 -2.78
N ILE A 206 1.04 9.32 -2.18
CA ILE A 206 1.21 9.40 -0.72
C ILE A 206 2.00 10.66 -0.38
N SER A 207 1.56 11.38 0.62
CA SER A 207 2.30 12.50 1.20
C SER A 207 1.76 12.87 2.59
N ASP A 208 2.38 13.83 3.22
CA ASP A 208 1.94 14.38 4.52
C ASP A 208 0.65 15.18 4.34
N LEU A 209 -0.41 14.77 5.03
CA LEU A 209 -1.70 15.46 5.03
C LEU A 209 -1.62 16.80 5.78
N ASN A 210 -0.73 16.93 6.75
CA ASN A 210 -0.57 18.16 7.55
C ASN A 210 0.24 19.23 6.80
N ASP A 211 1.00 18.87 5.77
CA ASP A 211 1.61 19.84 4.88
C ASP A 211 0.58 20.37 3.88
N PRO A 212 0.20 21.65 3.94
CA PRO A 212 -0.76 22.26 3.02
C PRO A 212 -0.26 22.27 1.56
N ASN A 213 1.03 22.18 1.35
CA ASN A 213 1.66 22.17 0.02
C ASN A 213 1.84 20.78 -0.55
N SER A 214 1.57 19.74 0.22
CA SER A 214 1.69 18.36 -0.23
C SER A 214 0.71 18.03 -1.36
N GLU A 215 1.04 17.02 -2.16
CA GLU A 215 0.19 16.58 -3.27
C GLU A 215 -1.17 16.07 -2.78
N VAL A 216 -1.18 15.28 -1.70
CA VAL A 216 -2.42 14.77 -1.08
C VAL A 216 -3.30 15.93 -0.61
N SER A 217 -2.75 16.90 0.11
CA SER A 217 -3.52 18.04 0.62
C SER A 217 -4.09 18.92 -0.49
N LYS A 218 -3.35 19.13 -1.58
CA LYS A 218 -3.83 19.85 -2.76
C LYS A 218 -4.98 19.11 -3.45
N ILE A 219 -4.85 17.80 -3.63
CA ILE A 219 -5.89 16.98 -4.26
C ILE A 219 -7.16 16.97 -3.40
N LEU A 220 -7.06 16.77 -2.09
CA LEU A 220 -8.22 16.71 -1.19
C LEU A 220 -8.97 18.04 -1.07
N ARG A 221 -8.29 19.19 -1.26
CA ARG A 221 -8.96 20.48 -1.35
C ARG A 221 -9.70 20.70 -2.66
N GLY A 222 -9.20 20.13 -3.75
CA GLY A 222 -9.74 20.38 -5.10
C GLY A 222 -10.66 19.29 -5.65
N LYS A 223 -10.65 18.11 -5.08
CA LYS A 223 -11.47 16.98 -5.55
C LYS A 223 -12.27 16.34 -4.42
N LYS A 224 -13.47 15.89 -4.76
CA LYS A 224 -14.23 15.05 -3.86
C LYS A 224 -13.50 13.72 -3.68
N ALA A 225 -13.22 13.36 -2.44
CA ALA A 225 -12.62 12.11 -2.06
C ALA A 225 -13.56 11.33 -1.14
N ASP A 226 -13.62 10.03 -1.34
CA ASP A 226 -14.38 9.12 -0.50
C ASP A 226 -13.40 8.21 0.27
N VAL A 227 -13.86 7.64 1.38
CA VAL A 227 -13.15 6.59 2.11
C VAL A 227 -13.97 5.31 2.07
N LEU A 228 -13.34 4.15 2.20
CA LEU A 228 -14.06 2.88 2.26
C LEU A 228 -14.81 2.75 3.59
N LEU A 229 -16.04 2.24 3.54
CA LEU A 229 -16.88 1.93 4.71
C LEU A 229 -16.92 3.08 5.74
N PRO A 230 -17.35 4.29 5.36
CA PRO A 230 -17.35 5.47 6.24
C PRO A 230 -18.23 5.26 7.49
N ASP A 231 -19.25 4.42 7.39
CA ASP A 231 -20.17 4.04 8.48
C ASP A 231 -19.49 3.25 9.62
N LYS A 232 -18.31 2.70 9.39
CA LYS A 232 -17.51 2.00 10.44
C LYS A 232 -16.79 2.94 11.40
N GLY A 233 -16.80 4.27 11.14
CA GLY A 233 -16.26 5.28 12.04
C GLY A 233 -14.74 5.24 12.25
N THR A 234 -14.00 4.45 11.49
CA THR A 234 -12.56 4.21 11.71
C THR A 234 -11.65 5.33 11.22
N LYS A 235 -12.18 6.34 10.54
CA LYS A 235 -11.46 7.48 9.96
C LYS A 235 -10.24 7.04 9.11
N PRO A 236 -10.46 6.41 7.94
CA PRO A 236 -9.39 5.96 7.05
C PRO A 236 -8.47 7.09 6.60
N MET A 237 -7.17 6.79 6.46
CA MET A 237 -6.18 7.68 5.86
C MET A 237 -5.85 7.28 4.42
N VAL A 238 -6.60 6.36 3.84
CA VAL A 238 -6.59 6.03 2.40
C VAL A 238 -7.86 6.59 1.78
N TYR A 239 -7.69 7.52 0.86
CA TYR A 239 -8.76 8.22 0.17
C TYR A 239 -8.88 7.72 -1.26
N TYR A 240 -10.09 7.60 -1.74
CA TYR A 240 -10.42 7.20 -3.11
C TYR A 240 -11.03 8.38 -3.84
N ILE A 241 -10.48 8.71 -5.01
CA ILE A 241 -11.01 9.74 -5.90
C ILE A 241 -11.40 9.10 -7.24
N GLY A 242 -12.25 9.78 -7.98
CA GLY A 242 -12.75 9.33 -9.27
C GLY A 242 -14.25 9.00 -9.23
N LYS A 243 -14.81 8.80 -10.42
CA LYS A 243 -16.27 8.65 -10.62
C LYS A 243 -16.86 7.41 -9.93
N ASN A 244 -16.04 6.39 -9.73
CA ASN A 244 -16.47 5.08 -9.25
C ASN A 244 -16.38 4.92 -7.71
N SER A 245 -15.79 5.87 -6.98
CA SER A 245 -15.60 5.78 -5.53
C SER A 245 -16.91 5.62 -4.75
N LYS A 246 -17.94 6.38 -5.15
CA LYS A 246 -19.27 6.26 -4.53
C LYS A 246 -19.92 4.90 -4.80
N ARG A 247 -19.84 4.40 -6.04
CA ARG A 247 -20.43 3.10 -6.42
C ARG A 247 -19.85 1.96 -5.60
N ILE A 248 -18.53 1.95 -5.40
CA ILE A 248 -17.85 0.94 -4.59
C ILE A 248 -18.37 0.93 -3.17
N ASN A 249 -18.54 2.10 -2.54
CA ASN A 249 -19.10 2.19 -1.20
C ASN A 249 -20.57 1.76 -1.16
N ASP A 250 -21.36 2.07 -2.16
CA ASP A 250 -22.77 1.66 -2.25
C ASP A 250 -22.88 0.14 -2.40
N ALA A 251 -22.00 -0.50 -3.19
CA ALA A 251 -21.92 -1.95 -3.31
C ALA A 251 -21.54 -2.60 -1.97
N LEU A 252 -20.52 -2.10 -1.30
CA LEU A 252 -20.08 -2.59 0.01
C LEU A 252 -21.20 -2.47 1.08
N LYS A 253 -21.98 -1.39 1.07
CA LYS A 253 -23.12 -1.19 1.98
C LYS A 253 -24.25 -2.19 1.74
N LYS A 254 -24.48 -2.58 0.49
CA LYS A 254 -25.45 -3.62 0.13
C LYS A 254 -25.00 -5.03 0.52
N GLY A 255 -23.78 -5.16 1.08
CA GLY A 255 -23.21 -6.46 1.43
C GLY A 255 -22.63 -7.20 0.22
N GLU A 256 -22.52 -6.54 -0.93
CA GLU A 256 -21.78 -7.04 -2.06
C GLU A 256 -20.30 -7.14 -1.65
N ASP A 257 -19.81 -8.34 -1.45
CA ASP A 257 -18.40 -8.53 -1.13
C ASP A 257 -17.59 -8.53 -2.42
N ILE A 258 -17.18 -7.33 -2.84
CA ILE A 258 -16.32 -7.14 -4.02
C ILE A 258 -14.98 -7.91 -3.91
N ARG A 259 -14.68 -8.50 -2.74
CA ARG A 259 -13.51 -9.35 -2.51
C ARG A 259 -13.79 -10.82 -2.86
N LYS A 260 -15.07 -11.25 -2.91
CA LYS A 260 -15.44 -12.66 -3.16
C LYS A 260 -14.95 -13.14 -4.52
N GLU A 261 -15.07 -12.31 -5.54
CA GLU A 261 -14.68 -12.69 -6.90
C GLU A 261 -13.16 -12.79 -7.08
N ALA A 262 -12.39 -11.93 -6.42
CA ALA A 262 -10.93 -12.01 -6.42
C ALA A 262 -10.40 -13.20 -5.60
N ASN A 263 -11.14 -13.63 -4.59
CA ASN A 263 -10.74 -14.69 -3.66
C ASN A 263 -11.29 -16.07 -4.02
N SER A 264 -12.41 -16.15 -4.79
CA SER A 264 -13.14 -17.40 -4.97
C SER A 264 -12.40 -18.47 -5.75
N GLN A 265 -11.44 -18.09 -6.61
CA GLN A 265 -10.73 -19.07 -7.43
C GLN A 265 -9.35 -19.49 -6.89
N TYR A 266 -8.69 -18.70 -6.06
CA TYR A 266 -7.31 -18.98 -5.66
C TYR A 266 -7.02 -18.96 -4.15
N GLN A 267 -7.64 -18.10 -3.36
CA GLN A 267 -7.31 -17.99 -1.93
C GLN A 267 -8.09 -18.94 -1.01
N ILE A 268 -9.35 -19.24 -1.32
CA ILE A 268 -10.18 -20.09 -0.45
C ILE A 268 -9.73 -21.56 -0.51
N LYS A 269 -9.37 -22.05 -1.70
CA LYS A 269 -8.90 -23.44 -1.84
C LYS A 269 -7.58 -23.71 -1.12
N ILE A 270 -6.63 -22.78 -1.16
CA ILE A 270 -5.35 -22.92 -0.47
C ILE A 270 -5.50 -22.97 1.05
N TRP A 271 -6.45 -22.21 1.60
CA TRP A 271 -6.66 -22.13 3.05
C TRP A 271 -7.63 -23.17 3.60
N GLN A 272 -8.56 -23.70 2.77
CA GLN A 272 -9.53 -24.73 3.17
C GLN A 272 -9.09 -26.16 2.82
N GLU A 273 -8.24 -26.34 1.82
CA GLU A 273 -7.80 -27.65 1.30
C GLU A 273 -6.29 -27.82 1.27
N GLY A 274 -5.51 -26.83 1.71
CA GLY A 274 -4.06 -26.87 1.74
C GLY A 274 -3.50 -27.55 3.00
N PRO A 275 -2.18 -27.86 3.03
CA PRO A 275 -1.55 -28.51 4.18
C PRO A 275 -1.55 -27.68 5.46
N TYR A 276 -2.20 -26.50 5.45
CA TYR A 276 -2.34 -25.58 6.57
C TYR A 276 -3.80 -25.29 6.93
N ALA A 277 -4.76 -26.12 6.48
CA ALA A 277 -6.18 -26.05 6.83
C ALA A 277 -6.43 -26.69 8.20
#